data_511ac55fc3eccee4edb767a2ade869c6
#
_entry.id   511ac55fc3eccee4edb767a2ade869c6
#
_cell.length_a   1.000
_cell.length_b   1.000
_cell.length_c   1.000
_cell.angle_alpha   90.00
_cell.angle_beta   90.00
_cell.angle_gamma   90.00
#
_symmetry.space_group_name_H-M   'P 1'
#
loop_
_entity.id
_entity.type
_entity.pdbx_description
1 polymer ?
#
loop_
_entity_poly.entity_id
_entity_poly.type
_entity_poly.pdbx_seq_one_letter_code
_entity_poly.pdbx_strand_id
1 'polypeptide(L)'
;MSAESVEKFTLLLKKSPPGAVFNPWWEVDEQNDNARNAPTTRRNQLHAYLEKRLGKAKLAVIGEALGYRGGHFSGIPMTSERLLLGRSKTVRLKSNDFFSDMNPRRTSKPDKCPDGFSEPTATIVWGTLSRHGLKPDQFVLWNAFPWHSFDPRRGRLSNRMPNKSEQAAGLPVLKAFLELFPCDRVVALGKIAAAQLEGLNVNAHCIRHPASGGAKLFRQQITVLVHRARD
;
A
#
# COMPACT_ATOMS: atom_id res chain seq x y z
N MET A 1 12.86 8.54 15.58
CA MET A 1 11.47 8.56 15.07
C MET A 1 10.62 7.74 16.03
N SER A 2 9.45 8.20 16.39
CA SER A 2 8.60 7.62 17.45
C SER A 2 7.21 7.23 16.91
N ALA A 3 6.44 6.49 17.71
CA ALA A 3 5.02 6.21 17.45
C ALA A 3 4.22 7.50 17.20
N GLU A 4 4.52 8.58 17.91
CA GLU A 4 3.94 9.92 17.69
C GLU A 4 4.14 10.43 16.26
N SER A 5 5.29 10.11 15.62
CA SER A 5 5.55 10.49 14.23
C SER A 5 4.62 9.74 13.25
N VAL A 6 4.31 8.47 13.53
CA VAL A 6 3.37 7.66 12.74
C VAL A 6 1.95 8.20 12.91
N GLU A 7 1.57 8.57 14.11
CA GLU A 7 0.25 9.15 14.39
C GLU A 7 0.06 10.47 13.63
N LYS A 8 1.03 11.40 13.74
CA LYS A 8 1.01 12.68 12.99
C LYS A 8 0.91 12.45 11.48
N PHE A 9 1.68 11.51 10.95
CA PHE A 9 1.59 11.12 9.54
C PHE A 9 0.20 10.60 9.17
N THR A 10 -0.35 9.71 9.99
CA THR A 10 -1.67 9.12 9.72
C THR A 10 -2.78 10.19 9.71
N LEU A 11 -2.68 11.23 10.53
CA LEU A 11 -3.62 12.35 10.54
C LEU A 11 -3.64 13.15 9.23
N LEU A 12 -2.53 13.20 8.49
CA LEU A 12 -2.50 13.86 7.17
C LEU A 12 -3.45 13.19 6.17
N LEU A 13 -3.69 11.89 6.31
CA LEU A 13 -4.60 11.13 5.45
C LEU A 13 -6.07 11.54 5.61
N LYS A 14 -6.42 12.29 6.65
CA LYS A 14 -7.81 12.67 6.93
C LYS A 14 -8.42 13.53 5.81
N LYS A 15 -7.62 14.35 5.16
CA LYS A 15 -8.08 15.25 4.08
C LYS A 15 -7.83 14.62 2.72
N SER A 16 -8.74 13.75 2.26
CA SER A 16 -8.76 13.32 0.86
C SER A 16 -9.33 14.40 -0.06
N PRO A 17 -8.91 14.46 -1.34
CA PRO A 17 -9.52 15.37 -2.29
C PRO A 17 -10.99 15.00 -2.55
N PRO A 18 -11.84 15.98 -2.92
CA PRO A 18 -13.24 15.73 -3.23
C PRO A 18 -13.42 14.92 -4.52
N GLY A 19 -14.64 14.40 -4.74
CA GLY A 19 -15.02 13.69 -5.95
C GLY A 19 -15.05 12.17 -5.78
N ALA A 20 -14.72 11.43 -6.87
CA ALA A 20 -14.76 9.97 -6.87
C ALA A 20 -13.48 9.37 -6.22
N VAL A 21 -13.25 9.75 -4.99
CA VAL A 21 -12.16 9.31 -4.12
C VAL A 21 -12.74 8.79 -2.81
N PHE A 22 -12.32 7.61 -2.40
CA PHE A 22 -12.70 7.00 -1.14
C PHE A 22 -11.52 7.03 -0.19
N ASN A 23 -11.76 7.49 1.04
CA ASN A 23 -10.77 7.50 2.11
C ASN A 23 -10.98 6.30 3.05
N PRO A 24 -10.25 5.20 2.90
CA PRO A 24 -10.50 3.98 3.66
C PRO A 24 -10.27 4.15 5.16
N TRP A 25 -9.53 5.15 5.58
CA TRP A 25 -9.18 5.36 6.98
C TRP A 25 -10.18 6.27 7.73
N TRP A 26 -11.03 7.03 7.02
CA TRP A 26 -12.02 7.93 7.63
C TRP A 26 -13.44 7.74 7.13
N GLU A 27 -13.63 7.03 6.02
CA GLU A 27 -14.96 6.82 5.46
C GLU A 27 -15.38 5.36 5.60
N VAL A 28 -16.68 5.15 5.82
CA VAL A 28 -17.33 3.83 5.77
C VAL A 28 -17.78 3.57 4.34
N ASP A 29 -17.50 2.38 3.84
CA ASP A 29 -18.13 1.87 2.64
C ASP A 29 -19.39 1.09 3.04
N GLU A 30 -20.53 1.79 3.16
CA GLU A 30 -21.79 1.24 3.65
C GLU A 30 -22.24 -0.02 2.90
N GLN A 31 -21.84 -0.15 1.63
CA GLN A 31 -22.20 -1.31 0.81
C GLN A 31 -21.30 -2.52 1.06
N ASN A 32 -20.03 -2.30 1.38
CA ASN A 32 -19.02 -3.34 1.36
C ASN A 32 -18.30 -3.56 2.69
N ASP A 33 -18.30 -2.59 3.61
CA ASP A 33 -17.72 -2.76 4.95
C ASP A 33 -18.63 -3.63 5.83
N ASN A 34 -18.01 -4.51 6.63
CA ASN A 34 -18.72 -5.41 7.54
C ASN A 34 -19.25 -4.69 8.80
N ALA A 35 -18.72 -3.51 9.14
CA ALA A 35 -19.11 -2.76 10.32
C ALA A 35 -18.76 -1.27 10.18
N ARG A 36 -19.48 -0.40 10.90
CA ARG A 36 -19.23 1.05 10.91
C ARG A 36 -17.86 1.46 11.45
N ASN A 37 -17.22 0.61 12.25
CA ASN A 37 -15.87 0.86 12.76
C ASN A 37 -14.75 0.37 11.81
N ALA A 38 -15.07 -0.05 10.59
CA ALA A 38 -14.09 -0.47 9.59
C ALA A 38 -12.98 0.58 9.33
N PRO A 39 -13.26 1.90 9.22
CA PRO A 39 -12.21 2.91 9.08
C PRO A 39 -11.23 2.91 10.25
N THR A 40 -11.72 2.77 11.47
CA THR A 40 -10.87 2.69 12.68
C THR A 40 -9.99 1.44 12.66
N THR A 41 -10.55 0.30 12.26
CA THR A 41 -9.77 -0.94 12.08
C THR A 41 -8.65 -0.73 11.07
N ARG A 42 -8.94 -0.12 9.92
CA ARG A 42 -7.94 0.15 8.87
C ARG A 42 -6.86 1.14 9.32
N ARG A 43 -7.22 2.18 10.10
CA ARG A 43 -6.23 3.10 10.70
C ARG A 43 -5.30 2.37 11.67
N ASN A 44 -5.85 1.57 12.57
CA ASN A 44 -5.05 0.81 13.53
C ASN A 44 -4.10 -0.17 12.82
N GLN A 45 -4.57 -0.83 11.75
CA GLN A 45 -3.74 -1.71 10.93
C GLN A 45 -2.63 -0.95 10.20
N LEU A 46 -2.93 0.22 9.63
CA LEU A 46 -1.92 1.07 9.01
C LEU A 46 -0.87 1.52 10.03
N HIS A 47 -1.33 1.99 11.19
CA HIS A 47 -0.46 2.46 12.26
C HIS A 47 0.52 1.36 12.70
N ALA A 48 0.01 0.21 13.09
CA ALA A 48 0.84 -0.93 13.50
C ALA A 48 1.78 -1.43 12.37
N TYR A 49 1.34 -1.38 11.12
CA TYR A 49 2.16 -1.71 9.96
C TYR A 49 3.35 -0.76 9.79
N LEU A 50 3.12 0.54 9.93
CA LEU A 50 4.15 1.57 9.81
C LEU A 50 5.10 1.52 11.01
N GLU A 51 4.59 1.42 12.23
CA GLU A 51 5.42 1.33 13.45
C GLU A 51 6.41 0.16 13.39
N LYS A 52 5.96 -1.01 12.96
CA LYS A 52 6.83 -2.19 12.81
C LYS A 52 8.05 -1.93 11.90
N ARG A 53 7.91 -1.03 10.93
CA ARG A 53 8.91 -0.72 9.89
C ARG A 53 9.73 0.52 10.19
N LEU A 54 9.29 1.32 11.15
CA LEU A 54 9.95 2.57 11.51
C LEU A 54 11.41 2.33 11.95
N GLY A 55 12.35 3.02 11.31
CA GLY A 55 13.77 2.87 11.53
C GLY A 55 14.40 1.54 11.06
N LYS A 56 13.60 0.61 10.49
CA LYS A 56 14.06 -0.70 10.00
C LYS A 56 13.98 -0.84 8.49
N ALA A 57 12.98 -0.22 7.87
CA ALA A 57 12.82 -0.30 6.42
C ALA A 57 13.99 0.37 5.69
N LYS A 58 14.58 -0.37 4.76
CA LYS A 58 15.69 0.05 3.89
C LYS A 58 15.26 0.23 2.45
N LEU A 59 14.09 -0.28 2.11
CA LEU A 59 13.48 -0.23 0.78
C LEU A 59 12.07 0.32 0.87
N ALA A 60 11.80 1.44 0.20
CA ALA A 60 10.44 1.93 -0.02
C ALA A 60 9.96 1.53 -1.43
N VAL A 61 8.78 0.94 -1.53
CA VAL A 61 8.14 0.60 -2.81
C VAL A 61 6.88 1.44 -2.95
N ILE A 62 6.88 2.32 -3.94
CA ILE A 62 5.82 3.30 -4.15
C ILE A 62 4.98 2.90 -5.36
N GLY A 63 3.72 2.53 -5.14
CA GLY A 63 2.74 2.29 -6.19
C GLY A 63 2.05 3.59 -6.64
N GLU A 64 1.11 3.46 -7.58
CA GLU A 64 0.37 4.61 -8.12
C GLU A 64 -0.71 5.10 -7.14
N ALA A 65 -1.69 4.25 -6.84
CA ALA A 65 -2.85 4.56 -6.02
C ALA A 65 -3.35 3.33 -5.27
N LEU A 66 -4.13 3.58 -4.22
CA LEU A 66 -4.77 2.51 -3.47
C LEU A 66 -5.84 1.81 -4.34
N GLY A 67 -5.83 0.48 -4.36
CA GLY A 67 -6.80 -0.30 -5.11
C GLY A 67 -7.92 -0.87 -4.25
N TYR A 68 -9.13 -1.06 -4.85
CA TYR A 68 -10.27 -1.61 -4.12
C TYR A 68 -10.06 -3.04 -3.62
N ARG A 69 -9.22 -3.84 -4.30
CA ARG A 69 -8.89 -5.21 -3.88
C ARG A 69 -7.78 -5.27 -2.83
N GLY A 70 -7.12 -4.15 -2.57
CA GLY A 70 -5.98 -4.01 -1.67
C GLY A 70 -6.30 -3.16 -0.45
N GLY A 71 -5.63 -2.03 -0.37
CA GLY A 71 -5.67 -1.13 0.78
C GLY A 71 -7.05 -0.55 1.11
N HIS A 72 -8.00 -0.57 0.18
CA HIS A 72 -9.40 -0.19 0.46
C HIS A 72 -9.95 -0.95 1.69
N PHE A 73 -9.71 -2.26 1.77
CA PHE A 73 -10.20 -3.08 2.88
C PHE A 73 -9.12 -3.41 3.92
N SER A 74 -7.88 -3.59 3.53
CA SER A 74 -6.81 -3.88 4.50
C SER A 74 -6.35 -2.65 5.28
N GLY A 75 -6.51 -1.45 4.70
CA GLY A 75 -5.92 -0.20 5.19
C GLY A 75 -4.42 -0.08 4.89
N ILE A 76 -3.79 -1.08 4.28
CA ILE A 76 -2.35 -1.11 4.00
C ILE A 76 -2.12 -1.10 2.48
N PRO A 77 -1.36 -0.13 1.93
CA PRO A 77 -1.04 -0.06 0.52
C PRO A 77 -0.43 -1.35 -0.04
N MET A 78 -0.81 -1.71 -1.25
CA MET A 78 -0.35 -2.93 -1.92
C MET A 78 -0.42 -4.19 -1.05
N THR A 79 -1.41 -4.26 -0.16
CA THR A 79 -1.66 -5.41 0.71
C THR A 79 -3.14 -5.75 0.67
N SER A 80 -3.49 -6.91 0.14
CA SER A 80 -4.87 -7.34 0.09
C SER A 80 -5.34 -7.92 1.42
N GLU A 81 -6.63 -7.83 1.70
CA GLU A 81 -7.22 -8.40 2.91
C GLU A 81 -6.95 -9.92 3.01
N ARG A 82 -6.98 -10.64 1.87
CA ARG A 82 -6.66 -12.07 1.82
C ARG A 82 -5.21 -12.37 2.23
N LEU A 83 -4.25 -11.55 1.82
CA LEU A 83 -2.86 -11.65 2.28
C LEU A 83 -2.76 -11.37 3.77
N LEU A 84 -3.37 -10.27 4.20
CA LEU A 84 -3.36 -9.81 5.59
C LEU A 84 -3.92 -10.86 6.57
N LEU A 85 -4.99 -11.55 6.16
CA LEU A 85 -5.63 -12.61 6.95
C LEU A 85 -4.93 -13.98 6.86
N GLY A 86 -3.80 -14.09 6.15
CA GLY A 86 -3.07 -15.34 5.97
C GLY A 86 -3.81 -16.39 5.11
N ARG A 87 -4.79 -15.96 4.29
CA ARG A 87 -5.63 -16.84 3.47
C ARG A 87 -5.17 -16.97 2.01
N SER A 88 -4.00 -16.43 1.68
CA SER A 88 -3.44 -16.57 0.35
C SER A 88 -2.87 -17.96 0.13
N LYS A 89 -3.23 -18.61 -1.00
CA LYS A 89 -2.71 -19.93 -1.37
C LYS A 89 -1.30 -19.88 -1.98
N THR A 90 -0.87 -18.71 -2.45
CA THR A 90 0.38 -18.56 -3.22
C THR A 90 1.50 -17.86 -2.45
N VAL A 91 1.16 -17.04 -1.50
CA VAL A 91 2.13 -16.32 -0.64
C VAL A 91 1.71 -16.53 0.81
N ARG A 92 2.54 -17.25 1.54
CA ARG A 92 2.28 -17.55 2.97
C ARG A 92 2.87 -16.45 3.83
N LEU A 93 1.99 -15.59 4.35
CA LEU A 93 2.32 -14.54 5.31
C LEU A 93 1.57 -14.80 6.62
N LYS A 94 2.18 -14.35 7.72
CA LYS A 94 1.63 -14.46 9.07
C LYS A 94 1.35 -13.06 9.62
N SER A 95 0.60 -12.96 10.71
CA SER A 95 0.35 -11.69 11.41
C SER A 95 1.65 -10.92 11.70
N ASN A 96 2.68 -11.64 12.15
CA ASN A 96 3.99 -11.07 12.44
C ASN A 96 4.73 -10.49 11.23
N ASP A 97 4.32 -10.78 10.01
CA ASP A 97 4.89 -10.14 8.83
C ASP A 97 4.37 -8.70 8.67
N PHE A 98 3.21 -8.42 9.21
CA PHE A 98 2.57 -7.10 9.12
C PHE A 98 2.72 -6.28 10.41
N PHE A 99 2.51 -6.88 11.57
CA PHE A 99 2.40 -6.22 12.86
C PHE A 99 3.33 -6.88 13.90
N SER A 100 3.67 -6.14 14.97
CA SER A 100 4.40 -6.71 16.12
C SER A 100 3.44 -7.43 17.09
N ASP A 101 2.39 -6.73 17.52
CA ASP A 101 1.54 -7.16 18.64
C ASP A 101 0.04 -7.10 18.33
N MET A 102 -0.34 -7.16 17.05
CA MET A 102 -1.74 -7.07 16.65
C MET A 102 -2.12 -8.21 15.71
N ASN A 103 -3.32 -8.76 15.90
CA ASN A 103 -3.91 -9.67 14.93
C ASN A 103 -4.64 -8.92 13.82
N PRO A 104 -4.47 -9.31 12.55
CA PRO A 104 -5.16 -8.69 11.44
C PRO A 104 -6.67 -8.89 11.55
N ARG A 105 -7.42 -7.85 11.18
CA ARG A 105 -8.87 -7.88 11.19
C ARG A 105 -9.43 -7.63 9.81
N ARG A 106 -10.49 -8.34 9.50
CA ARG A 106 -11.28 -8.15 8.30
C ARG A 106 -12.14 -6.89 8.42
N THR A 107 -12.29 -6.15 7.31
CA THR A 107 -13.22 -5.03 7.21
C THR A 107 -14.27 -5.20 6.09
N SER A 108 -14.03 -6.07 5.11
CA SER A 108 -15.02 -6.37 4.06
C SER A 108 -16.13 -7.30 4.53
N LYS A 109 -17.33 -7.19 3.95
CA LYS A 109 -18.43 -8.15 4.16
C LYS A 109 -18.03 -9.55 3.66
N PRO A 110 -18.26 -10.62 4.44
CA PRO A 110 -17.93 -11.99 4.04
C PRO A 110 -18.68 -12.49 2.81
N ASP A 111 -19.94 -12.10 2.65
CA ASP A 111 -20.77 -12.46 1.49
C ASP A 111 -20.22 -11.91 0.17
N LYS A 112 -19.52 -10.78 0.19
CA LYS A 112 -18.86 -10.21 -0.99
C LYS A 112 -17.62 -10.97 -1.41
N CYS A 113 -16.83 -11.47 -0.46
CA CYS A 113 -15.63 -12.26 -0.72
C CYS A 113 -15.26 -13.10 0.50
N PRO A 114 -15.63 -14.40 0.58
CA PRO A 114 -15.48 -15.22 1.79
C PRO A 114 -14.07 -15.22 2.41
N ASP A 115 -13.02 -15.29 1.58
CA ASP A 115 -11.62 -15.30 2.02
C ASP A 115 -10.99 -13.90 2.16
N GLY A 116 -11.75 -12.83 1.96
CA GLY A 116 -11.24 -11.47 1.78
C GLY A 116 -10.78 -11.17 0.36
N PHE A 117 -10.82 -9.90 -0.03
CA PHE A 117 -10.43 -9.47 -1.37
C PHE A 117 -8.96 -9.81 -1.64
N SER A 118 -8.67 -10.16 -2.90
CA SER A 118 -7.31 -10.53 -3.37
C SER A 118 -6.85 -9.56 -4.45
N GLU A 119 -5.72 -8.94 -4.24
CA GLU A 119 -5.06 -8.03 -5.19
C GLU A 119 -3.87 -8.73 -5.83
N PRO A 120 -3.87 -8.96 -7.16
CA PRO A 120 -2.76 -9.61 -7.86
C PRO A 120 -1.42 -8.87 -7.67
N THR A 121 -1.42 -7.53 -7.74
CA THR A 121 -0.22 -6.71 -7.50
C THR A 121 0.37 -6.97 -6.12
N ALA A 122 -0.45 -6.94 -5.06
CA ALA A 122 -0.01 -7.22 -3.71
C ALA A 122 0.63 -8.61 -3.59
N THR A 123 -0.03 -9.63 -4.16
CA THR A 123 0.49 -11.01 -4.16
C THR A 123 1.85 -11.12 -4.85
N ILE A 124 2.04 -10.42 -5.98
CA ILE A 124 3.30 -10.45 -6.73
C ILE A 124 4.38 -9.69 -5.95
N VAL A 125 4.09 -8.50 -5.42
CA VAL A 125 5.06 -7.67 -4.69
C VAL A 125 5.54 -8.41 -3.43
N TRP A 126 4.64 -8.78 -2.54
CA TRP A 126 4.98 -9.51 -1.31
C TRP A 126 5.72 -10.82 -1.60
N GLY A 127 5.20 -11.62 -2.53
CA GLY A 127 5.81 -12.90 -2.88
C GLY A 127 7.18 -12.77 -3.54
N THR A 128 7.48 -11.67 -4.23
CA THR A 128 8.79 -11.43 -4.82
C THR A 128 9.78 -10.97 -3.75
N LEU A 129 9.44 -9.98 -2.95
CA LEU A 129 10.32 -9.47 -1.90
C LEU A 129 10.67 -10.57 -0.88
N SER A 130 9.69 -11.36 -0.44
CA SER A 130 9.92 -12.49 0.48
C SER A 130 10.84 -13.57 -0.11
N ARG A 131 10.69 -13.91 -1.40
CA ARG A 131 11.57 -14.88 -2.06
C ARG A 131 13.03 -14.45 -2.17
N HIS A 132 13.29 -13.14 -2.19
CA HIS A 132 14.66 -12.61 -2.14
C HIS A 132 15.22 -12.47 -0.73
N GLY A 133 14.54 -13.02 0.29
CA GLY A 133 15.02 -13.07 1.66
C GLY A 133 14.92 -11.72 2.39
N LEU A 134 14.19 -10.75 1.85
CA LEU A 134 13.89 -9.51 2.56
C LEU A 134 12.92 -9.81 3.70
N LYS A 135 13.32 -9.49 4.92
CA LYS A 135 12.42 -9.56 6.06
C LYS A 135 11.28 -8.55 5.90
N PRO A 136 10.06 -8.87 6.35
CA PRO A 136 8.89 -8.00 6.16
C PRO A 136 9.00 -6.59 6.75
N ASP A 137 9.86 -6.38 7.72
CA ASP A 137 10.13 -5.07 8.32
C ASP A 137 11.28 -4.29 7.63
N GLN A 138 12.01 -4.92 6.71
CA GLN A 138 13.07 -4.28 5.92
C GLN A 138 12.56 -3.51 4.70
N PHE A 139 11.29 -3.63 4.36
CA PHE A 139 10.67 -2.84 3.31
C PHE A 139 9.34 -2.25 3.75
N VAL A 140 8.98 -1.12 3.14
CA VAL A 140 7.70 -0.46 3.36
C VAL A 140 7.02 -0.20 2.02
N LEU A 141 5.71 -0.45 1.95
CA LEU A 141 4.89 -0.26 0.76
C LEU A 141 4.03 0.98 0.95
N TRP A 142 3.99 1.84 -0.07
CA TRP A 142 3.17 3.04 -0.09
C TRP A 142 2.65 3.34 -1.50
N ASN A 143 1.79 4.36 -1.65
CA ASN A 143 1.33 4.84 -2.95
C ASN A 143 1.58 6.34 -3.10
N ALA A 144 1.88 6.78 -4.30
CA ALA A 144 2.03 8.19 -4.64
C ALA A 144 0.73 8.97 -4.39
N PHE A 145 -0.43 8.36 -4.74
CA PHE A 145 -1.75 8.81 -4.33
C PHE A 145 -2.29 7.87 -3.25
N PRO A 146 -2.38 8.30 -1.97
CA PRO A 146 -2.64 7.39 -0.87
C PRO A 146 -4.07 6.88 -0.80
N TRP A 147 -5.05 7.61 -1.35
CA TRP A 147 -6.47 7.24 -1.32
C TRP A 147 -6.88 6.38 -2.50
N HIS A 148 -8.11 5.86 -2.48
CA HIS A 148 -8.66 5.03 -3.53
C HIS A 148 -9.51 5.87 -4.50
N SER A 149 -9.05 6.05 -5.74
CA SER A 149 -9.81 6.64 -6.83
C SER A 149 -10.62 5.56 -7.56
N PHE A 150 -11.93 5.79 -7.73
CA PHE A 150 -12.85 4.83 -8.33
C PHE A 150 -13.66 5.44 -9.49
N ASP A 151 -14.18 4.62 -10.39
CA ASP A 151 -15.10 5.05 -11.44
C ASP A 151 -16.51 5.23 -10.84
N PRO A 152 -17.07 6.44 -10.79
CA PRO A 152 -18.37 6.70 -10.15
C PRO A 152 -19.53 5.94 -10.81
N ARG A 153 -19.40 5.56 -12.09
CA ARG A 153 -20.41 4.76 -12.80
C ARG A 153 -20.39 3.29 -12.39
N ARG A 154 -19.26 2.81 -11.89
CA ARG A 154 -19.04 1.41 -11.49
C ARG A 154 -19.00 1.23 -9.97
N GLY A 155 -19.01 2.35 -9.22
CA GLY A 155 -18.98 2.35 -7.76
C GLY A 155 -17.61 2.03 -7.17
N ARG A 156 -17.57 1.91 -5.85
CA ARG A 156 -16.33 1.77 -5.05
C ARG A 156 -15.57 0.46 -5.28
N LEU A 157 -16.17 -0.56 -5.87
CA LEU A 157 -15.45 -1.79 -6.26
C LEU A 157 -14.87 -1.69 -7.68
N SER A 158 -14.35 -0.53 -8.04
CA SER A 158 -13.64 -0.27 -9.29
C SER A 158 -12.39 0.55 -9.03
N ASN A 159 -11.46 0.57 -9.97
CA ASN A 159 -10.30 1.47 -9.93
C ASN A 159 -10.33 2.38 -11.16
N ARG A 160 -9.88 3.60 -10.98
CA ARG A 160 -9.41 4.47 -12.05
C ARG A 160 -8.09 5.12 -11.68
N MET A 161 -7.40 5.63 -12.67
CA MET A 161 -6.20 6.44 -12.46
C MET A 161 -6.59 7.76 -11.77
N PRO A 162 -5.88 8.20 -10.73
CA PRO A 162 -6.03 9.54 -10.18
C PRO A 162 -5.78 10.61 -11.26
N ASN A 163 -6.64 11.60 -11.35
CA ASN A 163 -6.40 12.74 -12.23
C ASN A 163 -5.28 13.63 -11.72
N LYS A 164 -4.86 14.64 -12.52
CA LYS A 164 -3.71 15.50 -12.16
C LYS A 164 -3.90 16.28 -10.86
N SER A 165 -5.11 16.77 -10.57
CA SER A 165 -5.38 17.49 -9.32
C SER A 165 -5.36 16.56 -8.10
N GLU A 166 -5.86 15.34 -8.24
CA GLU A 166 -5.78 14.30 -7.21
C GLU A 166 -4.32 13.89 -6.96
N GLN A 167 -3.53 13.68 -8.03
CA GLN A 167 -2.11 13.40 -7.91
C GLN A 167 -1.39 14.52 -7.16
N ALA A 168 -1.66 15.78 -7.49
CA ALA A 168 -1.10 16.94 -6.79
C ALA A 168 -1.50 16.97 -5.30
N ALA A 169 -2.76 16.63 -4.98
CA ALA A 169 -3.22 16.53 -3.59
C ALA A 169 -2.51 15.42 -2.79
N GLY A 170 -2.03 14.36 -3.47
CA GLY A 170 -1.25 13.28 -2.85
C GLY A 170 0.20 13.65 -2.51
N LEU A 171 0.80 14.62 -3.24
CA LEU A 171 2.23 14.96 -3.10
C LEU A 171 2.67 15.32 -1.67
N PRO A 172 1.94 16.15 -0.89
CA PRO A 172 2.34 16.46 0.48
C PRO A 172 2.39 15.21 1.38
N VAL A 173 1.47 14.27 1.16
CA VAL A 173 1.43 13.01 1.91
C VAL A 173 2.58 12.10 1.50
N LEU A 174 2.88 12.00 0.20
CA LEU A 174 4.03 11.24 -0.30
C LEU A 174 5.34 11.81 0.26
N LYS A 175 5.49 13.14 0.28
CA LYS A 175 6.67 13.80 0.87
C LYS A 175 6.81 13.45 2.36
N ALA A 176 5.75 13.60 3.14
CA ALA A 176 5.76 13.27 4.57
C ALA A 176 6.06 11.78 4.82
N PHE A 177 5.57 10.88 3.94
CA PHE A 177 5.91 9.46 3.99
C PHE A 177 7.40 9.21 3.79
N LEU A 178 8.02 9.85 2.81
CA LEU A 178 9.45 9.70 2.52
C LEU A 178 10.33 10.28 3.65
N GLU A 179 9.88 11.35 4.29
CA GLU A 179 10.52 11.90 5.49
C GLU A 179 10.41 10.95 6.69
N LEU A 180 9.24 10.28 6.84
CA LEU A 180 9.03 9.26 7.88
C LEU A 180 9.83 7.97 7.64
N PHE A 181 10.06 7.62 6.37
CA PHE A 181 10.82 6.45 5.95
C PHE A 181 11.98 6.85 5.01
N PRO A 182 13.09 7.38 5.56
CA PRO A 182 14.29 7.71 4.77
C PRO A 182 15.04 6.42 4.40
N CYS A 183 14.46 5.67 3.45
CA CYS A 183 15.01 4.40 3.00
C CYS A 183 16.24 4.61 2.10
N ASP A 184 17.19 3.69 2.17
CA ASP A 184 18.40 3.69 1.33
C ASP A 184 18.03 3.60 -0.17
N ARG A 185 16.88 3.00 -0.49
CA ARG A 185 16.37 2.84 -1.84
C ARG A 185 14.88 3.11 -1.94
N VAL A 186 14.52 3.80 -3.01
CA VAL A 186 13.13 4.04 -3.38
C VAL A 186 12.85 3.39 -4.74
N VAL A 187 11.79 2.62 -4.81
CA VAL A 187 11.29 1.98 -6.04
C VAL A 187 9.97 2.60 -6.43
N ALA A 188 9.88 3.07 -7.66
CA ALA A 188 8.64 3.50 -8.29
C ALA A 188 8.05 2.36 -9.11
N LEU A 189 6.82 1.91 -8.80
CA LEU A 189 6.09 0.94 -9.59
C LEU A 189 5.30 1.62 -10.71
N GLY A 190 5.91 1.69 -11.88
CA GLY A 190 5.33 2.28 -13.07
C GLY A 190 5.59 3.79 -13.20
N LYS A 191 5.19 4.34 -14.36
CA LYS A 191 5.55 5.69 -14.77
C LYS A 191 4.93 6.80 -13.91
N ILE A 192 3.72 6.59 -13.40
CA ILE A 192 3.01 7.61 -12.59
C ILE A 192 3.71 7.81 -11.26
N ALA A 193 4.02 6.71 -10.55
CA ALA A 193 4.77 6.79 -9.31
C ALA A 193 6.16 7.40 -9.54
N ALA A 194 6.83 7.04 -10.65
CA ALA A 194 8.13 7.61 -11.02
C ALA A 194 8.05 9.14 -11.23
N ALA A 195 7.06 9.63 -11.99
CA ALA A 195 6.88 11.06 -12.23
C ALA A 195 6.58 11.86 -10.95
N GLN A 196 5.80 11.26 -10.01
CA GLN A 196 5.51 11.91 -8.72
C GLN A 196 6.77 12.02 -7.84
N LEU A 197 7.60 10.98 -7.81
CA LEU A 197 8.86 10.97 -7.06
C LEU A 197 9.88 11.92 -7.68
N GLU A 198 9.96 11.97 -9.01
CA GLU A 198 10.81 12.93 -9.76
C GLU A 198 10.40 14.37 -9.43
N GLY A 199 9.10 14.68 -9.40
CA GLY A 199 8.57 15.99 -9.00
C GLY A 199 8.93 16.40 -7.55
N LEU A 200 9.29 15.44 -6.70
CA LEU A 200 9.83 15.67 -5.35
C LEU A 200 11.35 15.62 -5.28
N ASN A 201 12.06 15.55 -6.42
CA ASN A 201 13.51 15.38 -6.51
C ASN A 201 14.04 14.12 -5.81
N VAL A 202 13.24 13.04 -5.77
CA VAL A 202 13.62 11.76 -5.18
C VAL A 202 14.21 10.86 -6.26
N ASN A 203 15.45 10.41 -6.05
CA ASN A 203 16.08 9.42 -6.94
C ASN A 203 15.45 8.04 -6.69
N ALA A 204 14.63 7.58 -7.63
CA ALA A 204 13.89 6.32 -7.51
C ALA A 204 14.19 5.38 -8.69
N HIS A 205 14.29 4.08 -8.41
CA HIS A 205 14.37 3.06 -9.42
C HIS A 205 12.99 2.81 -10.05
N CYS A 206 12.79 3.25 -11.29
CA CYS A 206 11.55 2.99 -12.02
C CYS A 206 11.49 1.54 -12.48
N ILE A 207 10.56 0.77 -11.90
CA ILE A 207 10.34 -0.65 -12.17
C ILE A 207 8.97 -0.85 -12.83
N ARG A 208 8.87 -1.81 -13.76
CA ARG A 208 7.61 -2.15 -14.42
C ARG A 208 6.54 -2.55 -13.40
N HIS A 209 5.38 -1.90 -13.46
CA HIS A 209 4.24 -2.28 -12.62
C HIS A 209 3.81 -3.72 -12.90
N PRO A 210 3.52 -4.57 -11.87
CA PRO A 210 3.18 -5.98 -12.06
C PRO A 210 1.89 -6.24 -12.85
N ALA A 211 0.96 -5.29 -12.85
CA ALA A 211 -0.30 -5.42 -13.60
C ALA A 211 -0.10 -5.45 -15.13
N SER A 212 -1.14 -5.83 -15.85
CA SER A 212 -1.18 -5.82 -17.33
C SER A 212 0.02 -6.53 -17.95
N GLY A 213 0.27 -7.77 -17.53
CA GLY A 213 1.35 -8.62 -18.07
C GLY A 213 2.76 -8.26 -17.54
N GLY A 214 2.91 -7.27 -16.67
CA GLY A 214 4.21 -6.80 -16.19
C GLY A 214 4.89 -7.67 -15.14
N ALA A 215 4.26 -8.72 -14.64
CA ALA A 215 4.74 -9.51 -13.51
C ALA A 215 6.12 -10.15 -13.72
N LYS A 216 6.42 -10.63 -14.93
CA LYS A 216 7.74 -11.23 -15.27
C LYS A 216 8.85 -10.19 -15.18
N LEU A 217 8.66 -9.06 -15.85
CA LEU A 217 9.65 -7.97 -15.89
C LEU A 217 9.84 -7.34 -14.50
N PHE A 218 8.75 -7.13 -13.75
CA PHE A 218 8.83 -6.71 -12.34
C PHE A 218 9.74 -7.60 -11.51
N ARG A 219 9.55 -8.94 -11.58
CA ARG A 219 10.38 -9.89 -10.82
C ARG A 219 11.85 -9.80 -11.22
N GLN A 220 12.14 -9.74 -12.51
CA GLN A 220 13.52 -9.60 -13.02
C GLN A 220 14.18 -8.32 -12.49
N GLN A 221 13.49 -7.18 -12.58
CA GLN A 221 14.03 -5.89 -12.15
C GLN A 221 14.23 -5.80 -10.64
N ILE A 222 13.30 -6.34 -9.84
CA ILE A 222 13.47 -6.44 -8.37
C ILE A 222 14.64 -7.34 -8.02
N THR A 223 14.81 -8.47 -8.72
CA THR A 223 15.95 -9.38 -8.50
C THR A 223 17.27 -8.63 -8.65
N VAL A 224 17.46 -7.92 -9.76
CA VAL A 224 18.68 -7.14 -10.00
C VAL A 224 18.91 -6.09 -8.91
N LEU A 225 17.84 -5.38 -8.50
CA LEU A 225 17.93 -4.34 -7.48
C LEU A 225 18.35 -4.90 -6.10
N VAL A 226 17.78 -6.05 -5.71
CA VAL A 226 18.05 -6.65 -4.39
C VAL A 226 19.43 -7.30 -4.33
N HIS A 227 19.90 -7.90 -5.42
CA HIS A 227 21.24 -8.53 -5.46
C HIS A 227 22.37 -7.51 -5.45
N ARG A 228 22.25 -6.40 -6.19
CA ARG A 228 23.24 -5.27 -6.14
C ARG A 228 23.37 -4.61 -4.77
N ALA A 229 22.60 -5.02 -3.81
CA ALA A 229 22.60 -4.52 -2.44
C ALA A 229 23.42 -5.37 -1.47
N ARG A 230 23.88 -6.52 -1.93
CA ARG A 230 24.66 -7.45 -1.11
C ARG A 230 26.16 -7.36 -1.41
N ASP A 231 26.50 -6.68 -2.50
CA ASP A 231 27.86 -6.31 -2.89
C ASP A 231 28.20 -4.90 -2.38
#